data_ee563ab1f175d18dbeebc87a2f1d0514
#
_entry.id   ee563ab1f175d18dbeebc87a2f1d0514
#
_cell.length_a   1.000
_cell.length_b   1.000
_cell.length_c   1.000
_cell.angle_alpha   90.00
_cell.angle_beta   90.00
_cell.angle_gamma   90.00
#
_symmetry.space_group_name_H-M   'P 1'
#
loop_
_entity.id
_entity.type
_entity.pdbx_description
1 polymer ?
#
loop_
_entity_poly.entity_id
_entity_poly.type
_entity_poly.pdbx_seq_one_letter_code
_entity_poly.pdbx_strand_id
1 'polypeptide(L)'
;MARLSTCKSCGKKLQPEEKYTHASKTYCKKCYEKIERESIEYKQLIEFICNNYKLDKPTGYILKQIKEFKTEYEYSYAAMTYTLWYCKEVLNKSFIEKYGISLIKYYYNEAKNYYSQQEKLKEQ
;
A
#
# COMPACT_ATOMS: atom_id res chain seq x y z
N MET A 1 -24.66 1.50 -32.41
CA MET A 1 -24.17 2.35 -31.34
C MET A 1 -23.15 1.60 -30.47
N ALA A 2 -22.02 2.20 -30.24
CA ALA A 2 -21.05 1.61 -29.34
C ALA A 2 -21.58 1.66 -27.92
N ARG A 3 -21.55 0.54 -27.21
CA ARG A 3 -21.93 0.51 -25.79
C ARG A 3 -20.90 1.25 -24.96
N LEU A 4 -21.38 2.08 -24.03
CA LEU A 4 -20.48 2.70 -23.07
C LEU A 4 -19.93 1.63 -22.13
N SER A 5 -18.65 1.70 -21.87
CA SER A 5 -18.02 0.83 -20.86
C SER A 5 -18.31 1.37 -19.47
N THR A 6 -18.30 0.50 -18.47
CA THR A 6 -18.56 0.89 -17.10
C THR A 6 -17.29 0.72 -16.29
N CYS A 7 -16.94 1.74 -15.48
CA CYS A 7 -15.82 1.65 -14.56
C CYS A 7 -16.10 0.54 -13.55
N LYS A 8 -15.17 -0.39 -13.42
CA LYS A 8 -15.32 -1.55 -12.53
C LYS A 8 -15.36 -1.16 -11.06
N SER A 9 -14.74 -0.03 -10.72
CA SER A 9 -14.63 0.43 -9.34
C SER A 9 -15.81 1.29 -8.89
N CYS A 10 -16.13 2.36 -9.65
CA CYS A 10 -17.17 3.31 -9.23
C CYS A 10 -18.47 3.21 -10.00
N GLY A 11 -18.54 2.39 -11.06
CA GLY A 11 -19.75 2.20 -11.84
C GLY A 11 -20.05 3.29 -12.84
N LYS A 12 -19.19 4.30 -13.00
CA LYS A 12 -19.38 5.38 -13.97
C LYS A 12 -19.32 4.85 -15.39
N LYS A 13 -20.24 5.29 -16.24
CA LYS A 13 -20.22 4.96 -17.66
C LYS A 13 -19.17 5.79 -18.37
N LEU A 14 -18.39 5.15 -19.25
CA LEU A 14 -17.21 5.75 -19.88
C LEU A 14 -17.34 5.78 -21.38
N GLN A 15 -17.01 6.93 -21.97
CA GLN A 15 -16.84 7.05 -23.41
C GLN A 15 -15.55 6.30 -23.83
N PRO A 16 -15.40 5.92 -25.12
CA PRO A 16 -14.20 5.21 -25.56
C PRO A 16 -12.89 5.92 -25.19
N GLU A 17 -12.85 7.23 -25.25
CA GLU A 17 -11.68 8.04 -24.93
C GLU A 17 -11.40 8.17 -23.42
N GLU A 18 -12.35 7.80 -22.58
CA GLU A 18 -12.22 7.87 -21.12
C GLU A 18 -11.82 6.55 -20.48
N LYS A 19 -11.60 5.52 -21.29
CA LYS A 19 -11.26 4.19 -20.79
C LYS A 19 -9.80 4.04 -20.41
N TYR A 20 -9.56 3.47 -19.26
CA TYR A 20 -8.25 3.03 -18.83
C TYR A 20 -8.34 1.58 -18.42
N THR A 21 -7.44 0.75 -18.91
CA THR A 21 -7.48 -0.70 -18.68
C THR A 21 -6.38 -1.14 -17.73
N HIS A 22 -6.75 -1.94 -16.72
CA HIS A 22 -5.81 -2.55 -15.80
C HIS A 22 -6.30 -3.96 -15.47
N ALA A 23 -5.43 -4.96 -15.63
CA ALA A 23 -5.76 -6.37 -15.38
C ALA A 23 -7.04 -6.81 -16.09
N SER A 24 -7.19 -6.42 -17.36
CA SER A 24 -8.34 -6.72 -18.23
C SER A 24 -9.66 -6.09 -17.81
N LYS A 25 -9.63 -5.14 -16.87
CA LYS A 25 -10.81 -4.41 -16.39
C LYS A 25 -10.71 -2.95 -16.81
N THR A 26 -11.87 -2.33 -17.04
CA THR A 26 -11.96 -0.94 -17.47
C THR A 26 -12.27 -0.02 -16.30
N TYR A 27 -11.58 1.12 -16.26
CA TYR A 27 -11.73 2.10 -15.18
C TYR A 27 -11.79 3.51 -15.74
N CYS A 28 -12.41 4.44 -15.01
CA CYS A 28 -12.30 5.86 -15.32
C CYS A 28 -10.90 6.35 -14.88
N LYS A 29 -10.50 7.53 -15.37
CA LYS A 29 -9.18 8.08 -15.09
C LYS A 29 -8.87 8.14 -13.60
N LYS A 30 -9.80 8.64 -12.80
CA LYS A 30 -9.64 8.80 -11.36
C LYS A 30 -9.41 7.46 -10.65
N CYS A 31 -10.21 6.44 -10.97
CA CYS A 31 -10.07 5.13 -10.38
C CYS A 31 -8.80 4.43 -10.86
N TYR A 32 -8.45 4.60 -12.14
CA TYR A 32 -7.25 4.03 -12.71
C TYR A 32 -5.99 4.61 -12.04
N GLU A 33 -5.95 5.91 -11.84
CA GLU A 33 -4.82 6.56 -11.15
C GLU A 33 -4.64 6.03 -9.73
N LYS A 34 -5.77 5.82 -9.02
CA LYS A 34 -5.73 5.26 -7.67
C LYS A 34 -5.18 3.84 -7.68
N ILE A 35 -5.62 3.02 -8.63
CA ILE A 35 -5.16 1.62 -8.75
C ILE A 35 -3.67 1.58 -9.10
N GLU A 36 -3.21 2.44 -10.00
CA GLU A 36 -1.79 2.52 -10.34
C GLU A 36 -0.95 2.92 -9.13
N ARG A 37 -1.41 3.91 -8.37
CA ARG A 37 -0.72 4.36 -7.17
C ARG A 37 -0.60 3.23 -6.16
N GLU A 38 -1.69 2.52 -5.91
CA GLU A 38 -1.68 1.39 -4.98
C GLU A 38 -0.75 0.28 -5.47
N SER A 39 -0.71 0.04 -6.77
CA SER A 39 0.19 -0.95 -7.36
C SER A 39 1.67 -0.58 -7.12
N ILE A 40 2.00 0.69 -7.31
CA ILE A 40 3.36 1.20 -7.07
C ILE A 40 3.71 1.09 -5.59
N GLU A 41 2.81 1.51 -4.72
CA GLU A 41 3.00 1.45 -3.28
C GLU A 41 3.17 0.01 -2.79
N TYR A 42 2.42 -0.92 -3.37
CA TYR A 42 2.55 -2.35 -3.06
C TYR A 42 3.92 -2.87 -3.44
N LYS A 43 4.40 -2.53 -4.63
CA LYS A 43 5.73 -2.94 -5.09
C LYS A 43 6.83 -2.38 -4.18
N GLN A 44 6.69 -1.12 -3.76
CA GLN A 44 7.63 -0.49 -2.85
C GLN A 44 7.63 -1.19 -1.49
N LEU A 45 6.46 -1.58 -0.99
CA LEU A 45 6.34 -2.32 0.27
C LEU A 45 7.05 -3.67 0.17
N ILE A 46 6.79 -4.43 -0.89
CA ILE A 46 7.43 -5.73 -1.11
C ILE A 46 8.95 -5.58 -1.20
N GLU A 47 9.41 -4.59 -1.96
CA GLU A 47 10.84 -4.31 -2.11
C GLU A 47 11.49 -3.98 -0.76
N PHE A 48 10.84 -3.14 0.03
CA PHE A 48 11.32 -2.77 1.36
C PHE A 48 11.44 -4.02 2.25
N ILE A 49 10.41 -4.85 2.26
CA ILE A 49 10.39 -6.08 3.07
C ILE A 49 11.51 -7.02 2.63
N CYS A 50 11.63 -7.28 1.34
CA CYS A 50 12.64 -8.20 0.84
C CYS A 50 14.06 -7.70 1.13
N ASN A 51 14.31 -6.40 0.98
CA ASN A 51 15.62 -5.82 1.25
C ASN A 51 15.98 -5.90 2.73
N ASN A 52 15.03 -5.64 3.63
CA ASN A 52 15.30 -5.59 5.06
C ASN A 52 15.30 -6.96 5.73
N TYR A 53 14.50 -7.90 5.20
CA TYR A 53 14.48 -9.28 5.70
C TYR A 53 15.49 -10.18 4.95
N LYS A 54 16.18 -9.63 3.95
CA LYS A 54 17.14 -10.37 3.10
C LYS A 54 16.47 -11.57 2.43
N LEU A 55 15.31 -11.33 1.82
CA LEU A 55 14.55 -12.35 1.13
C LEU A 55 14.53 -12.05 -0.37
N ASP A 56 14.58 -13.09 -1.19
CA ASP A 56 14.39 -12.95 -2.64
C ASP A 56 12.93 -12.67 -2.97
N LYS A 57 12.02 -13.27 -2.21
CA LYS A 57 10.58 -13.12 -2.38
C LYS A 57 9.91 -13.02 -1.01
N PRO A 58 8.79 -12.30 -0.89
CA PRO A 58 8.05 -12.28 0.38
C PRO A 58 7.49 -13.67 0.66
N THR A 59 7.50 -14.05 1.94
CA THR A 59 6.94 -15.35 2.35
C THR A 59 5.41 -15.32 2.26
N GLY A 60 4.80 -16.51 2.17
CA GLY A 60 3.34 -16.61 2.18
C GLY A 60 2.72 -16.00 3.43
N TYR A 61 3.41 -16.15 4.57
CA TYR A 61 2.97 -15.57 5.83
C TYR A 61 2.94 -14.04 5.76
N ILE A 62 3.99 -13.43 5.20
CA ILE A 62 4.07 -11.97 5.03
C ILE A 62 2.97 -11.48 4.09
N LEU A 63 2.75 -12.17 2.97
CA LEU A 63 1.70 -11.81 2.02
C LEU A 63 0.31 -11.86 2.68
N LYS A 64 0.08 -12.87 3.50
CA LYS A 64 -1.17 -12.99 4.26
C LYS A 64 -1.36 -11.83 5.21
N GLN A 65 -0.29 -11.43 5.90
CA GLN A 65 -0.32 -10.28 6.81
C GLN A 65 -0.63 -8.98 6.07
N ILE A 66 -0.02 -8.77 4.91
CA ILE A 66 -0.28 -7.57 4.08
C ILE A 66 -1.76 -7.51 3.71
N LYS A 67 -2.32 -8.63 3.26
CA LYS A 67 -3.73 -8.70 2.90
C LYS A 67 -4.64 -8.40 4.11
N GLU A 68 -4.32 -8.96 5.25
CA GLU A 68 -5.08 -8.75 6.48
C GLU A 68 -5.05 -7.28 6.90
N PHE A 69 -3.87 -6.65 6.90
CA PHE A 69 -3.75 -5.24 7.26
C PHE A 69 -4.51 -4.35 6.27
N LYS A 70 -4.48 -4.69 4.98
CA LYS A 70 -5.17 -3.93 3.96
C LYS A 70 -6.70 -4.04 4.08
N THR A 71 -7.21 -5.25 4.34
CA THR A 71 -8.65 -5.51 4.33
C THR A 71 -9.31 -5.34 5.69
N GLU A 72 -8.70 -5.84 6.76
CA GLU A 72 -9.30 -5.79 8.10
C GLU A 72 -8.96 -4.51 8.86
N TYR A 73 -7.72 -4.05 8.75
CA TYR A 73 -7.27 -2.85 9.45
C TYR A 73 -7.36 -1.60 8.58
N GLU A 74 -7.64 -1.76 7.29
CA GLU A 74 -7.76 -0.66 6.33
C GLU A 74 -6.50 0.21 6.23
N TYR A 75 -5.33 -0.38 6.47
CA TYR A 75 -4.06 0.32 6.31
C TYR A 75 -3.69 0.39 4.83
N SER A 76 -3.19 1.54 4.37
CA SER A 76 -2.67 1.65 3.01
C SER A 76 -1.30 0.98 2.92
N TYR A 77 -0.89 0.60 1.70
CA TYR A 77 0.43 0.02 1.50
C TYR A 77 1.53 1.02 1.88
N ALA A 78 1.34 2.29 1.57
CA ALA A 78 2.29 3.34 1.94
C ALA A 78 2.42 3.46 3.47
N ALA A 79 1.30 3.36 4.19
CA ALA A 79 1.32 3.42 5.65
C ALA A 79 2.04 2.22 6.26
N MET A 80 1.87 1.03 5.66
CA MET A 80 2.61 -0.16 6.10
C MET A 80 4.11 0.02 5.91
N THR A 81 4.53 0.52 4.75
CA THR A 81 5.93 0.79 4.45
C THR A 81 6.50 1.81 5.42
N TYR A 82 5.78 2.89 5.67
CA TYR A 82 6.21 3.94 6.58
C TYR A 82 6.35 3.41 8.01
N THR A 83 5.41 2.58 8.47
CA THR A 83 5.46 1.98 9.80
C THR A 83 6.70 1.10 9.97
N LEU A 84 7.02 0.29 8.97
CA LEU A 84 8.21 -0.54 8.98
C LEU A 84 9.48 0.31 8.97
N TRP A 85 9.49 1.36 8.16
CA TRP A 85 10.60 2.32 8.14
C TRP A 85 10.80 2.96 9.50
N TYR A 86 9.71 3.38 10.14
CA TYR A 86 9.74 3.98 11.47
C TYR A 86 10.35 3.02 12.49
N CYS A 87 9.91 1.76 12.46
CA CYS A 87 10.44 0.75 13.37
C CYS A 87 11.95 0.54 13.18
N LYS A 88 12.40 0.57 11.93
CA LYS A 88 13.82 0.35 11.61
C LYS A 88 14.67 1.58 11.94
N GLU A 89 14.29 2.75 11.42
CA GLU A 89 15.13 3.95 11.45
C GLU A 89 15.00 4.74 12.75
N VAL A 90 13.83 4.78 13.35
CA VAL A 90 13.58 5.56 14.55
C VAL A 90 13.73 4.71 15.82
N LEU A 91 13.13 3.52 15.82
CA LEU A 91 13.13 2.64 16.99
C LEU A 91 14.25 1.60 16.99
N ASN A 92 14.99 1.49 15.89
CA ASN A 92 16.09 0.51 15.73
C ASN A 92 15.64 -0.93 16.01
N LYS A 93 14.44 -1.29 15.59
CA LYS A 93 13.93 -2.65 15.76
C LYS A 93 14.55 -3.56 14.71
N SER A 94 14.78 -4.82 15.08
CA SER A 94 15.23 -5.84 14.15
C SER A 94 14.02 -6.50 13.49
N PHE A 95 14.14 -6.77 12.19
CA PHE A 95 13.12 -7.49 11.45
C PHE A 95 13.41 -8.99 11.51
N ILE A 96 12.49 -9.73 12.09
CA ILE A 96 12.62 -11.17 12.27
C ILE A 96 11.58 -11.87 11.40
N GLU A 97 12.05 -12.67 10.44
CA GLU A 97 11.20 -13.36 9.46
C GLU A 97 10.10 -14.19 10.13
N LYS A 98 10.41 -14.83 11.25
CA LYS A 98 9.46 -15.64 12.00
C LYS A 98 8.18 -14.89 12.36
N TYR A 99 8.31 -13.60 12.67
CA TYR A 99 7.17 -12.76 13.05
C TYR A 99 6.59 -11.98 11.87
N GLY A 100 7.23 -12.07 10.69
CA GLY A 100 6.80 -11.34 9.52
C GLY A 100 6.74 -9.84 9.78
N ILE A 101 5.64 -9.20 9.38
CA ILE A 101 5.45 -7.75 9.53
C ILE A 101 4.53 -7.40 10.69
N SER A 102 4.50 -8.22 11.74
CA SER A 102 3.65 -8.00 12.93
C SER A 102 3.91 -6.66 13.62
N LEU A 103 5.11 -6.10 13.45
CA LEU A 103 5.44 -4.79 14.01
C LEU A 103 4.46 -3.70 13.58
N ILE A 104 3.90 -3.79 12.39
CA ILE A 104 2.93 -2.82 11.89
C ILE A 104 1.74 -2.69 12.85
N LYS A 105 1.22 -3.82 13.32
CA LYS A 105 0.08 -3.83 14.23
C LYS A 105 0.36 -3.05 15.53
N TYR A 106 1.56 -3.22 16.06
CA TYR A 106 1.91 -2.61 17.35
C TYR A 106 2.34 -1.15 17.23
N TYR A 107 2.92 -0.75 16.12
CA TYR A 107 3.54 0.56 15.98
C TYR A 107 2.85 1.48 14.98
N TYR A 108 1.75 1.04 14.37
CA TYR A 108 1.07 1.83 13.34
C TYR A 108 0.64 3.21 13.87
N ASN A 109 0.00 3.26 15.02
CA ASN A 109 -0.48 4.51 15.59
C ASN A 109 0.67 5.43 15.99
N GLU A 110 1.74 4.86 16.55
CA GLU A 110 2.92 5.60 16.93
C GLU A 110 3.61 6.22 15.70
N ALA A 111 3.76 5.42 14.63
CA ALA A 111 4.35 5.89 13.38
C ALA A 111 3.48 6.98 12.74
N LYS A 112 2.16 6.84 12.79
CA LYS A 112 1.23 7.83 12.27
C LYS A 112 1.36 9.16 13.01
N ASN A 113 1.47 9.12 14.32
CA ASN A 113 1.67 10.32 15.14
C ASN A 113 3.01 10.98 14.82
N TYR A 114 4.06 10.19 14.68
CA TYR A 114 5.38 10.68 14.30
C TYR A 114 5.33 11.39 12.94
N TYR A 115 4.67 10.77 11.97
CA TYR A 115 4.50 11.37 10.64
C TYR A 115 3.79 12.72 10.72
N SER A 116 2.71 12.79 11.50
CA SER A 116 1.94 14.03 11.66
C SER A 116 2.79 15.13 12.29
N GLN A 117 3.63 14.80 13.27
CA GLN A 117 4.53 15.76 13.90
C GLN A 117 5.59 16.27 12.92
N GLN A 118 6.14 15.40 12.06
CA GLN A 118 7.11 15.80 11.05
C GLN A 118 6.50 16.73 10.02
N GLU A 119 5.25 16.47 9.62
CA GLU A 119 4.55 17.33 8.67
C GLU A 119 4.30 18.72 9.26
N LYS A 120 3.93 18.81 10.53
CA LYS A 120 3.75 20.09 11.24
C LYS A 120 5.04 20.89 11.30
N LEU A 121 6.16 20.22 11.54
CA LEU A 121 7.47 20.88 11.59
C LEU A 121 7.88 21.44 10.23
N LYS A 122 7.51 20.78 9.15
CA LYS A 122 7.79 21.26 7.79
C LYS A 122 6.99 22.51 7.43
N GLU A 123 5.81 22.66 8.01
CA GLU A 123 4.94 23.80 7.74
C GLU A 123 5.37 25.06 8.50
N GLN A 124 6.24 24.93 9.46
CA GLN A 124 6.79 26.07 10.20
C GLN A 124 8.08 26.61 9.50
#